data_143717ca08f6294e636f46a6ea218d6f
#
_entry.id   143717ca08f6294e636f46a6ea218d6f
#
_cell.length_a   1.000
_cell.length_b   1.000
_cell.length_c   1.000
_cell.angle_alpha   90.00
_cell.angle_beta   90.00
_cell.angle_gamma   90.00
#
_symmetry.space_group_name_H-M   'P 1'
#
loop_
_entity.id
_entity.type
_entity.pdbx_description
1 polymer ?
#
loop_
_entity_poly.entity_id
_entity_poly.type
_entity_poly.pdbx_seq_one_letter_code
_entity_poly.pdbx_strand_id
1 'polypeptide(L)' 'ANPISLILSSAMLLDWLGKNRKINKLILASNLINNSVLELLKDRENFTRDLGGNASTSKITENLIKILNKII' A
#
# COMPACT_ATOMS: atom_id res chain seq x y z
N ALA A 1 12.47 -6.51 -6.85
CA ALA A 1 11.91 -6.18 -5.56
C ALA A 1 10.41 -5.96 -5.65
N ASN A 2 9.71 -6.38 -4.68
CA ASN A 2 8.28 -6.26 -4.67
C ASN A 2 7.87 -4.97 -3.96
N PRO A 3 7.32 -4.01 -4.69
CA PRO A 3 6.98 -2.72 -4.09
C PRO A 3 5.90 -2.85 -3.02
N ILE A 4 5.04 -3.84 -3.10
CA ILE A 4 4.01 -4.03 -2.10
C ILE A 4 4.62 -4.35 -0.75
N SER A 5 5.67 -5.16 -0.74
CA SER A 5 6.35 -5.50 0.49
C SER A 5 6.94 -4.26 1.15
N LEU A 6 7.54 -3.40 0.36
CA LEU A 6 8.12 -2.17 0.86
C LEU A 6 7.04 -1.21 1.37
N ILE A 7 5.94 -1.13 0.66
CA ILE A 7 4.82 -0.28 1.04
C ILE A 7 4.21 -0.75 2.36
N LEU A 8 4.03 -2.05 2.52
CA LEU A 8 3.50 -2.60 3.77
C LEU A 8 4.46 -2.40 4.93
N SER A 9 5.76 -2.49 4.68
CA SER A 9 6.75 -2.23 5.71
C SER A 9 6.72 -0.77 6.14
N SER A 10 6.50 0.13 5.19
CA SER A 10 6.37 1.55 5.49
C SER A 10 5.13 1.81 6.34
N ALA A 11 4.03 1.12 6.03
CA ALA A 11 2.82 1.26 6.82
C ALA A 11 3.03 0.78 8.26
N MET A 12 3.77 -0.30 8.44
CA MET A 12 4.10 -0.80 9.76
C MET A 12 4.92 0.21 10.55
N LEU A 13 5.86 0.87 9.89
CA LEU A 13 6.67 1.88 10.52
C LEU A 13 5.82 3.08 10.96
N LEU A 14 4.90 3.51 10.10
CA LEU A 14 4.01 4.62 10.44
C LEU A 14 3.12 4.27 11.63
N ASP A 15 2.62 3.04 11.67
CA ASP A 15 1.79 2.59 12.77
C ASP A 15 2.60 2.60 14.08
N TRP A 16 3.82 2.08 14.02
CA TRP A 16 4.69 2.04 15.18
C TRP A 16 5.02 3.45 15.68
N LEU A 17 5.39 4.34 14.78
CA LEU A 17 5.70 5.71 15.15
C LEU A 17 4.46 6.43 15.69
N GLY A 18 3.32 6.19 15.09
CA GLY A 18 2.08 6.82 15.53
C GLY A 18 1.71 6.42 16.94
N LYS A 19 1.86 5.15 17.26
CA LYS A 19 1.57 4.66 18.59
C LYS A 19 2.60 5.12 19.59
N ASN A 20 3.87 5.07 19.20
CA ASN A 20 4.94 5.42 20.08
C ASN A 20 4.96 6.92 20.40
N ARG A 21 4.69 7.74 19.42
CA ARG A 21 4.70 9.19 19.58
C ARG A 21 3.32 9.77 19.83
N LYS A 22 2.30 8.92 19.85
CA LYS A 22 0.91 9.33 20.07
C LYS A 22 0.44 10.32 19.02
N ILE A 23 0.74 10.00 17.77
CA ILE A 23 0.31 10.82 16.64
C ILE A 23 -0.71 10.04 15.83
N ASN A 24 -1.98 10.32 16.07
CA ASN A 24 -3.06 9.59 15.42
C ASN A 24 -3.04 9.67 13.91
N LYS A 25 -2.58 10.77 13.35
CA LYS A 25 -2.53 10.91 11.89
C LYS A 25 -1.64 9.86 11.26
N LEU A 26 -0.58 9.45 11.95
CA LEU A 26 0.31 8.43 11.41
C LEU A 26 -0.35 7.06 11.44
N ILE A 27 -1.15 6.80 12.48
CA ILE A 27 -1.87 5.55 12.57
C ILE A 27 -2.93 5.49 11.46
N LEU A 28 -3.62 6.60 11.23
CA LEU A 28 -4.62 6.66 10.16
C LEU A 28 -3.95 6.47 8.79
N ALA A 29 -2.80 7.06 8.59
CA ALA A 29 -2.08 6.90 7.33
C ALA A 29 -1.69 5.43 7.12
N SER A 30 -1.24 4.77 8.18
CA SER A 30 -0.91 3.35 8.09
C SER A 30 -2.13 2.53 7.69
N ASN A 31 -3.28 2.80 8.30
CA ASN A 31 -4.51 2.09 7.99
C ASN A 31 -4.95 2.34 6.55
N LEU A 32 -4.79 3.57 6.07
CA LEU A 32 -5.16 3.88 4.69
C LEU A 32 -4.26 3.12 3.72
N ILE A 33 -2.99 3.03 4.01
CA ILE A 33 -2.06 2.30 3.16
C ILE A 33 -2.42 0.82 3.15
N ASN A 34 -2.68 0.23 4.30
CA ASN A 34 -3.04 -1.17 4.38
C ASN A 34 -4.34 -1.47 3.61
N ASN A 35 -5.33 -0.60 3.76
CA ASN A 35 -6.59 -0.78 3.06
C ASN A 35 -6.43 -0.61 1.55
N SER A 36 -5.56 0.30 1.14
CA SER A 36 -5.29 0.51 -0.28
C SER A 36 -4.60 -0.70 -0.90
N VAL A 37 -3.69 -1.30 -0.15
CA VAL A 37 -3.03 -2.51 -0.63
C VAL A 37 -4.04 -3.65 -0.74
N LEU A 38 -4.95 -3.77 0.23
CA LEU A 38 -5.98 -4.81 0.14
C LEU A 38 -6.87 -4.61 -1.09
N GLU A 39 -7.20 -3.36 -1.39
CA GLU A 39 -7.99 -3.07 -2.59
C GLU A 39 -7.22 -3.44 -3.84
N LEU A 40 -5.95 -3.15 -3.86
CA LEU A 40 -5.11 -3.48 -4.99
C LEU A 40 -5.03 -4.99 -5.17
N LEU A 41 -4.93 -5.73 -4.08
CA LEU A 41 -4.84 -7.18 -4.15
C LEU A 41 -6.12 -7.83 -4.65
N LYS A 42 -7.24 -7.15 -4.51
CA LYS A 42 -8.47 -7.69 -5.01
C LYS A 42 -8.54 -7.62 -6.53
N ASP A 43 -7.77 -6.73 -7.12
CA ASP A 43 -7.77 -6.60 -8.55
C ASP A 43 -6.71 -7.54 -9.10
N ARG A 44 -7.17 -8.73 -9.47
CA ARG A 44 -6.23 -9.73 -9.90
C ARG A 44 -5.43 -9.38 -11.10
N GLU A 45 -5.90 -8.49 -11.89
CA GLU A 45 -5.15 -8.11 -13.07
C GLU A 45 -3.82 -7.46 -12.73
N ASN A 46 -3.70 -6.93 -11.53
CA ASN A 46 -2.44 -6.32 -11.14
C ASN A 46 -1.43 -7.39 -10.76
N PHE A 47 -1.90 -8.57 -10.48
CA PHE A 47 -1.00 -9.52 -10.02
C PHE A 47 -0.78 -10.57 -10.90
N THR A 48 -1.73 -10.92 -11.53
CA THR A 48 -1.63 -12.11 -12.02
C THR A 48 -0.66 -12.39 -12.92
N ARG A 49 -0.63 -11.95 -13.80
CA ARG A 49 0.15 -12.37 -14.70
C ARG A 49 1.26 -12.70 -14.21
N ASP A 50 1.43 -12.51 -13.27
CA ASP A 50 2.52 -12.75 -12.82
C ASP A 50 2.91 -12.32 -11.80
N LEU A 51 2.52 -12.83 -11.10
CA LEU A 51 3.09 -12.51 -10.08
C LEU A 51 4.23 -12.24 -10.55
N GLY A 52 4.33 -12.35 -11.58
CA GLY A 52 5.35 -12.20 -11.99
C GLY A 52 5.44 -11.29 -12.94
N GLY A 53 4.63 -10.95 -13.40
CA GLY A 53 4.95 -10.34 -14.25
C GLY A 53 4.71 -9.31 -14.92
N ASN A 54 3.79 -9.27 -15.35
CA ASN A 54 3.60 -8.26 -16.21
C ASN A 54 3.18 -7.00 -15.62
N ALA A 55 2.73 -7.02 -14.45
CA ALA A 55 2.40 -5.78 -13.83
C ALA A 55 3.72 -5.22 -13.37
N SER A 56 4.21 -4.23 -14.01
CA SER A 56 5.47 -3.65 -13.65
C SER A 56 5.34 -2.99 -12.30
N THR A 57 6.47 -2.75 -11.67
CA THR A 57 6.53 -2.05 -10.40
C THR A 57 5.87 -0.68 -10.52
N SER A 58 6.09 0.01 -11.62
CA SER A 58 5.50 1.32 -11.84
C SER A 58 4.00 1.26 -11.89
N LYS A 59 3.46 0.25 -12.53
CA LYS A 59 2.02 0.12 -12.67
C LYS A 59 1.36 -0.12 -11.32
N ILE A 60 1.96 -0.95 -10.51
CA ILE A 60 1.43 -1.24 -9.19
C ILE A 60 1.44 0.03 -8.34
N THR A 61 2.53 0.78 -8.40
CA THR A 61 2.65 2.01 -7.64
C THR A 61 1.62 3.05 -8.11
N GLU A 62 1.42 3.18 -9.41
CA GLU A 62 0.45 4.10 -9.94
C GLU A 62 -0.95 3.75 -9.48
N ASN A 63 -1.29 2.48 -9.50
CA ASN A 63 -2.61 2.02 -9.07
C ASN A 63 -2.82 2.29 -7.58
N LEU A 64 -1.78 2.09 -6.79
CA LEU A 64 -1.87 2.35 -5.37
C LEU A 64 -2.09 3.84 -5.09
N ILE A 65 -1.39 4.70 -5.79
CA ILE A 65 -1.56 6.14 -5.64
C ILE A 65 -2.98 6.55 -6.00
N LYS A 66 -3.54 5.98 -7.07
CA LYS A 66 -4.91 6.28 -7.45
C LYS A 66 -5.89 5.89 -6.36
N ILE A 67 -5.68 4.73 -5.76
CA ILE A 67 -6.55 4.25 -4.68
C ILE A 67 -6.44 5.18 -3.47
N LEU A 68 -5.23 5.56 -3.11
CA LEU A 68 -5.04 6.48 -1.99
C LEU A 68 -5.72 7.81 -2.23
N ASN A 69 -5.64 8.33 -3.45
CA ASN A 69 -6.27 9.60 -3.78
C ASN A 69 -7.79 9.51 -3.68
N LYS A 70 -8.37 8.36 -3.92
CA LYS A 70 -9.80 8.21 -3.78
C LYS A 70 -10.21 8.15 -2.33
N ILE A 71 -9.38 7.60 -1.47
CA ILE A 71 -9.70 7.43 -0.07
C ILE A 71 -9.46 8.70 0.71
N ILE A 72 -8.42 9.40 0.37
CA ILE A 72 -8.10 10.64 1.04
C ILE A 72 -8.96 11.77 0.53
#